data_bb0bd7418e05d71f0c1b680bf7612553
#
_entry.id   bb0bd7418e05d71f0c1b680bf7612553
#
_cell.length_a   1.000
_cell.length_b   1.000
_cell.length_c   1.000
_cell.angle_alpha   90.00
_cell.angle_beta   90.00
_cell.angle_gamma   90.00
#
_symmetry.space_group_name_H-M   'P 1'
#
loop_
_entity.id
_entity.type
_entity.pdbx_description
1 polymer ?
#
loop_
_entity_poly.entity_id
_entity_poly.type
_entity_poly.pdbx_seq_one_letter_code
_entity_poly.pdbx_strand_id
1 'polypeptide(L)'
;MMVSSRIFGIQIQGVKTDGFVAYADMLNHKRPRQTSWTYTDERQGFIIETIEDVKRGEQVYDSYGKKCNSRFFLNYGFINLNNDANEVPLKVYYNIDDQLK
;
A
#
# COMPACT_ATOMS: atom_id res chain seq x y z
N MET A 1 10.25 9.74 6.13
CA MET A 1 9.82 9.30 4.78
C MET A 1 10.28 7.88 4.44
N MET A 2 11.56 7.53 4.61
CA MET A 2 12.06 6.18 4.30
C MET A 2 11.41 5.07 5.15
N VAL A 3 11.13 5.34 6.41
CA VAL A 3 10.51 4.37 7.33
C VAL A 3 9.09 4.04 6.90
N SER A 4 8.25 5.04 6.66
CA SER A 4 6.83 4.84 6.31
C SER A 4 6.62 4.18 4.94
N SER A 5 7.58 4.30 4.02
CA SER A 5 7.50 3.68 2.69
C SER A 5 7.79 2.17 2.68
N ARG A 6 8.31 1.62 3.78
CA ARG A 6 8.74 0.23 3.89
C ARG A 6 8.08 -0.55 5.02
N ILE A 7 7.06 0.04 5.64
CA ILE A 7 6.31 -0.58 6.73
C ILE A 7 5.22 -1.49 6.17
N PHE A 8 5.13 -2.68 6.73
CA PHE A 8 4.02 -3.62 6.52
C PHE A 8 3.12 -3.65 7.76
N GLY A 9 1.82 -3.45 7.55
CA GLY A 9 0.83 -3.66 8.59
C GLY A 9 0.54 -5.16 8.72
N ILE A 10 1.01 -5.78 9.77
CA ILE A 10 0.83 -7.21 10.05
C ILE A 10 0.00 -7.42 11.31
N GLN A 11 -0.53 -8.61 11.46
CA GLN A 11 -1.29 -9.00 12.63
C GLN A 11 -0.61 -10.21 13.28
N ILE A 12 -0.12 -10.03 14.50
CA ILE A 12 0.56 -11.07 15.28
C ILE A 12 -0.32 -11.37 16.49
N GLN A 13 -0.73 -12.63 16.64
CA GLN A 13 -1.62 -13.10 17.73
C GLN A 13 -2.86 -12.20 17.92
N GLY A 14 -3.46 -11.78 16.79
CA GLY A 14 -4.63 -10.92 16.79
C GLY A 14 -4.37 -9.43 17.01
N VAL A 15 -3.13 -9.02 17.28
CA VAL A 15 -2.76 -7.62 17.50
C VAL A 15 -2.18 -7.03 16.22
N LYS A 16 -2.77 -5.93 15.74
CA LYS A 16 -2.24 -5.16 14.62
C LYS A 16 -0.94 -4.48 15.04
N THR A 17 0.09 -4.67 14.24
CA THR A 17 1.39 -4.03 14.45
C THR A 17 2.02 -3.67 13.12
N ASP A 18 2.96 -2.76 13.17
CA ASP A 18 3.77 -2.38 12.01
C ASP A 18 5.16 -2.99 12.13
N GLY A 19 5.69 -3.43 11.02
CA GLY A 19 6.99 -4.06 10.99
C GLY A 19 7.75 -3.87 9.69
N PHE A 20 9.05 -4.07 9.76
CA PHE A 20 9.90 -4.17 8.59
C PHE A 20 10.04 -5.63 8.19
N VAL A 21 9.86 -5.91 6.90
CA VAL A 21 10.04 -7.25 6.34
C VAL A 21 11.17 -7.16 5.31
N ALA A 22 12.35 -7.56 5.73
CA ALA A 22 13.53 -7.56 4.88
C ALA A 22 13.29 -8.40 3.61
N TYR A 23 13.84 -7.96 2.50
CA TYR A 23 13.64 -8.49 1.15
C TYR A 23 12.25 -8.23 0.56
N ALA A 24 11.14 -8.39 1.31
CA ALA A 24 9.82 -8.07 0.81
C ALA A 24 9.67 -6.56 0.50
N ASP A 25 10.29 -5.73 1.30
CA ASP A 25 10.32 -4.28 1.14
C ASP A 25 11.14 -3.80 -0.09
N MET A 26 11.86 -4.72 -0.75
CA MET A 26 12.59 -4.43 -1.99
C MET A 26 11.71 -4.53 -3.24
N LEU A 27 10.52 -5.11 -3.14
CA LEU A 27 9.60 -5.23 -4.27
C LEU A 27 9.02 -3.86 -4.64
N ASN A 28 9.05 -3.55 -5.93
CA ASN A 28 8.44 -2.34 -6.47
C ASN A 28 6.92 -2.50 -6.62
N HIS A 29 6.24 -1.37 -6.77
CA HIS A 29 4.80 -1.33 -6.92
C HIS A 29 4.32 -1.57 -8.35
N LYS A 30 3.26 -2.38 -8.50
CA LYS A 30 2.51 -2.55 -9.74
C LYS A 30 1.02 -2.78 -9.44
N ARG A 31 0.18 -2.39 -10.37
CA ARG A 31 -1.25 -2.74 -10.39
C ARG A 31 -1.65 -3.20 -11.81
N PRO A 32 -2.53 -4.19 -11.92
CA PRO A 32 -3.09 -5.00 -10.84
C PRO A 32 -2.01 -5.75 -10.04
N ARG A 33 -2.37 -6.22 -8.84
CA ARG A 33 -1.40 -6.91 -7.97
C ARG A 33 -0.90 -8.20 -8.62
N GLN A 34 0.38 -8.46 -8.45
CA GLN A 34 1.05 -9.67 -8.94
C GLN A 34 1.39 -10.63 -7.80
N THR A 35 1.42 -10.11 -6.59
CA THR A 35 1.72 -10.89 -5.38
C THR A 35 0.64 -10.70 -4.32
N SER A 36 0.55 -11.65 -3.43
CA SER A 36 -0.20 -11.59 -2.18
C SER A 36 0.71 -11.90 -1.02
N TRP A 37 0.53 -11.23 0.10
CA TRP A 37 1.33 -11.49 1.28
C TRP A 37 0.46 -11.62 2.53
N THR A 38 0.95 -12.40 3.48
CA THR A 38 0.32 -12.62 4.77
C THR A 38 1.36 -12.93 5.84
N TYR A 39 1.02 -12.67 7.08
CA TYR A 39 1.75 -13.17 8.23
C TYR A 39 0.95 -14.31 8.86
N THR A 40 1.61 -15.41 9.20
CA THR A 40 0.98 -16.53 9.89
C THR A 40 1.66 -16.80 11.23
N ASP A 41 0.85 -16.84 12.29
CA ASP A 41 1.34 -17.16 13.64
C ASP A 41 1.87 -18.60 13.71
N GLU A 42 1.25 -19.53 12.99
CA GLU A 42 1.66 -20.95 12.95
C GLU A 42 3.09 -21.11 12.44
N ARG A 43 3.46 -20.37 11.40
CA ARG A 43 4.81 -20.40 10.81
C ARG A 43 5.72 -19.34 11.40
N GLN A 44 5.20 -18.45 12.25
CA GLN A 44 5.90 -17.28 12.81
C GLN A 44 6.65 -16.51 11.72
N GLY A 45 5.99 -16.32 10.58
CA GLY A 45 6.65 -15.78 9.41
C GLY A 45 5.74 -15.01 8.48
N PHE A 46 6.39 -14.15 7.71
CA PHE A 46 5.80 -13.42 6.60
C PHE A 46 5.96 -14.25 5.33
N ILE A 47 4.87 -14.43 4.62
CA ILE A 47 4.83 -15.18 3.36
C ILE A 47 4.38 -14.23 2.27
N ILE A 48 5.10 -14.22 1.15
CA ILE A 48 4.70 -13.54 -0.08
C ILE A 48 4.68 -14.56 -1.21
N GLU A 49 3.59 -14.60 -1.94
CA GLU A 49 3.34 -15.55 -3.01
C GLU A 49 2.93 -14.81 -4.27
N THR A 50 3.39 -15.28 -5.43
CA THR A 50 2.90 -14.79 -6.71
C THR A 50 1.50 -15.37 -6.98
N ILE A 51 0.60 -14.54 -7.49
CA ILE A 51 -0.77 -14.94 -7.86
C ILE A 51 -0.93 -15.13 -9.37
N GLU A 52 0.14 -14.88 -10.11
CA GLU A 52 0.25 -15.11 -11.56
C GLU A 52 1.64 -15.64 -11.90
N ASP A 53 1.78 -16.22 -13.07
CA ASP A 53 3.06 -16.72 -13.54
C ASP A 53 4.04 -15.56 -13.83
N VAL A 54 5.24 -15.68 -13.30
CA VAL A 54 6.34 -14.74 -13.55
C VAL A 54 7.44 -15.47 -14.31
N LYS A 55 7.78 -14.99 -15.49
CA LYS A 55 8.81 -15.59 -16.31
C LYS A 55 10.19 -15.27 -15.78
N ARG A 56 11.13 -16.17 -16.08
CA ARG A 56 12.54 -15.96 -15.73
C ARG A 56 13.06 -14.63 -16.29
N GLY A 57 13.66 -13.82 -15.43
CA GLY A 57 14.22 -12.51 -15.78
C GLY A 57 13.25 -11.36 -15.67
N GLU A 58 11.97 -11.61 -15.42
CA GLU A 58 11.00 -10.55 -15.13
C GLU A 58 11.06 -10.10 -13.67
N GLN A 59 10.78 -8.83 -13.45
CA GLN A 59 10.66 -8.28 -12.10
C GLN A 59 9.39 -8.77 -11.45
N VAL A 60 9.48 -9.13 -10.17
CA VAL A 60 8.34 -9.42 -9.31
C VAL A 60 7.91 -8.14 -8.59
N TYR A 61 6.62 -7.84 -8.61
CA TYR A 61 6.07 -6.63 -8.02
C TYR A 61 5.12 -6.94 -6.87
N ASP A 62 5.15 -6.09 -5.87
CA ASP A 62 4.09 -6.01 -4.87
C ASP A 62 3.08 -4.92 -5.25
N SER A 63 1.98 -4.84 -4.52
CA SER A 63 1.03 -3.73 -4.61
C SER A 63 0.98 -2.96 -3.29
N TYR A 64 1.34 -1.68 -3.37
CA TYR A 64 1.23 -0.75 -2.24
C TYR A 64 -0.21 -0.23 -2.03
N GLY A 65 -1.13 -0.81 -2.77
CA GLY A 65 -2.55 -0.48 -2.73
C GLY A 65 -2.99 0.53 -3.80
N LYS A 66 -4.28 0.81 -3.80
CA LYS A 66 -4.89 1.82 -4.68
C LYS A 66 -4.80 3.18 -4.01
N LYS A 67 -3.95 4.04 -4.51
CA LYS A 67 -3.67 5.37 -3.97
C LYS A 67 -3.56 6.40 -5.10
N CYS A 68 -3.96 7.64 -4.84
CA CYS A 68 -3.70 8.75 -5.75
C CYS A 68 -2.20 9.11 -5.81
N ASN A 69 -1.79 9.80 -6.86
CA ASN A 69 -0.39 10.15 -7.06
C ASN A 69 0.17 11.06 -5.97
N SER A 70 -0.64 11.91 -5.37
CA SER A 70 -0.20 12.72 -4.22
C SER A 70 0.23 11.87 -3.03
N ARG A 71 -0.48 10.78 -2.76
CA ARG A 71 -0.10 9.81 -1.70
C ARG A 71 1.12 8.98 -2.09
N PHE A 72 1.22 8.54 -3.35
CA PHE A 72 2.40 7.83 -3.82
C PHE A 72 3.65 8.72 -3.74
N PHE A 73 3.53 9.98 -4.17
CA PHE A 73 4.64 10.92 -4.06
C PHE A 73 5.06 11.19 -2.62
N LEU A 74 4.08 11.49 -1.76
CA LEU A 74 4.34 11.83 -0.36
C LEU A 74 4.94 10.66 0.43
N ASN A 75 4.41 9.45 0.24
CA ASN A 75 4.80 8.29 1.06
C ASN A 75 5.93 7.45 0.45
N TYR A 76 6.07 7.46 -0.87
CA TYR A 76 6.99 6.55 -1.58
C TYR A 76 7.96 7.28 -2.52
N GLY A 77 7.73 8.54 -2.84
CA GLY A 77 8.62 9.34 -3.68
C GLY A 77 8.47 9.12 -5.19
N PHE A 78 7.39 8.51 -5.65
CA PHE A 78 7.13 8.30 -7.08
C PHE A 78 5.67 8.58 -7.44
N ILE A 79 5.38 8.64 -8.73
CA ILE A 79 4.02 8.73 -9.28
C ILE A 79 3.82 7.67 -10.37
N ASN A 80 2.57 7.27 -10.59
CA ASN A 80 2.16 6.44 -11.72
C ASN A 80 1.58 7.31 -12.82
N LEU A 81 2.10 7.19 -14.05
CA LEU A 81 1.67 8.04 -15.17
C LEU A 81 0.20 7.85 -15.54
N ASN A 82 -0.29 6.62 -15.49
CA ASN A 82 -1.67 6.25 -15.84
C ASN A 82 -2.44 5.78 -14.59
N ASN A 83 -2.44 6.59 -13.53
CA ASN A 83 -3.11 6.24 -12.29
C ASN A 83 -4.62 6.50 -12.37
N ASP A 84 -5.40 5.43 -12.34
CA ASP A 84 -6.87 5.46 -12.33
C ASP A 84 -7.49 5.84 -10.96
N ALA A 85 -6.65 6.06 -9.96
CA ALA A 85 -7.05 6.35 -8.59
C ALA A 85 -6.76 7.81 -8.17
N ASN A 86 -6.44 8.67 -9.13
CA ASN A 86 -6.22 10.09 -8.80
C ASN A 86 -7.51 10.75 -8.33
N GLU A 87 -7.38 11.53 -7.26
CA GLU A 87 -8.47 12.26 -6.64
C GLU A 87 -8.00 13.63 -6.16
N VAL A 88 -8.92 14.57 -6.12
CA VAL A 88 -8.70 15.88 -5.52
C VAL A 88 -9.70 16.05 -4.38
N PRO A 89 -9.24 16.12 -3.11
CA PRO A 89 -10.14 16.33 -1.98
C PRO A 89 -10.69 17.75 -2.00
N LEU A 90 -12.01 17.87 -1.90
CA LEU A 90 -12.70 19.14 -1.76
C LEU A 90 -13.25 19.24 -0.33
N LYS A 91 -12.96 20.35 0.34
CA LYS A 91 -13.59 20.69 1.61
C LYS A 91 -14.78 21.60 1.33
N VAL A 92 -15.96 21.14 1.69
CA VAL A 92 -17.17 21.93 1.60
C VAL A 92 -17.52 22.38 3.01
N TYR A 93 -17.60 23.67 3.21
CA TYR A 93 -18.07 24.27 4.47
C TYR A 93 -19.54 24.62 4.32
N TYR A 94 -20.34 24.13 5.22
CA TYR A 94 -21.75 24.46 5.31
C TYR A 94 -22.01 25.18 6.62
N ASN A 95 -22.52 26.40 6.51
CA ASN A 95 -22.85 27.20 7.69
C ASN A 95 -24.31 26.92 8.08
N ILE A 96 -24.49 26.15 9.15
CA ILE A 96 -25.82 25.74 9.64
C ILE A 96 -26.51 26.89 10.38
N ASP A 97 -25.76 27.89 10.87
CA ASP A 97 -26.28 28.94 11.75
C ASP A 97 -27.26 29.89 11.06
N ASP A 98 -27.22 29.99 9.74
CA ASP A 98 -28.15 30.86 8.99
C ASP A 98 -29.54 30.26 8.76
N GLN A 99 -29.70 28.96 9.03
CA GLN A 99 -31.02 28.28 8.87
C GLN A 99 -31.80 28.11 10.16
N LEU A 100 -31.19 28.36 11.31
CA LEU A 100 -31.82 28.28 12.62
C LEU A 100 -32.31 29.64 13.17
N LYS A 101 -32.13 30.68 12.38
CA LYS A 101 -32.64 32.03 12.63
C LYS A 101 -33.87 32.27 11.76
#